data_a76f37b39ef49fac5e7c2acfa6fa2d0d
#
_entry.id   a76f37b39ef49fac5e7c2acfa6fa2d0d
#
_cell.length_a   1.000
_cell.length_b   1.000
_cell.length_c   1.000
_cell.angle_alpha   90.00
_cell.angle_beta   90.00
_cell.angle_gamma   90.00
#
_symmetry.space_group_name_H-M   'P 1'
#
loop_
_entity.id
_entity.type
_entity.pdbx_description
1 polymer ?
#
loop_
_entity_poly.entity_id
_entity_poly.type
_entity_poly.pdbx_seq_one_letter_code
_entity_poly.pdbx_strand_id
1 'polypeptide(L)'
;MTQNEMLAMVRKLIADEQATGFTEGGNLEEPEGTQELINYLDRAVDEYSKRQAAQEDMRLLKKMNVSSASSLPDDYLKLCGTVPVEVSDGEVMYYGDEDNMPVRYFARLPYVSSYGATSRLPYQRDQEIAICALAAIYALNKHEYNVSQDLMLLGYGAANGNAQ
;
A
#
# COMPACT_ATOMS: atom_id res chain seq x y z
N MET A 1 -6.14 -12.57 -6.08
CA MET A 1 -6.38 -13.39 -4.85
C MET A 1 -7.60 -12.91 -4.11
N THR A 2 -8.19 -13.76 -3.27
CA THR A 2 -9.14 -13.36 -2.22
C THR A 2 -8.39 -12.92 -0.96
N GLN A 3 -9.08 -12.30 -0.01
CA GLN A 3 -8.50 -11.96 1.30
C GLN A 3 -7.93 -13.22 2.00
N ASN A 4 -8.68 -14.34 2.00
CA ASN A 4 -8.22 -15.59 2.59
C ASN A 4 -6.96 -16.15 1.92
N GLU A 5 -6.86 -16.05 0.59
CA GLU A 5 -5.66 -16.51 -0.14
C GLU A 5 -4.45 -15.63 0.17
N MET A 6 -4.63 -14.31 0.32
CA MET A 6 -3.53 -13.42 0.74
C MET A 6 -3.08 -13.73 2.17
N LEU A 7 -4.01 -13.95 3.10
CA LEU A 7 -3.69 -14.35 4.48
C LEU A 7 -2.92 -15.68 4.50
N ALA A 8 -3.36 -16.67 3.72
CA ALA A 8 -2.66 -17.95 3.61
C ALA A 8 -1.24 -17.78 3.05
N MET A 9 -1.07 -16.90 2.06
CA MET A 9 0.25 -16.60 1.50
C MET A 9 1.15 -15.91 2.53
N VAL A 10 0.67 -14.93 3.27
CA VAL A 10 1.44 -14.25 4.33
C VAL A 10 1.86 -15.26 5.41
N ARG A 11 0.94 -16.12 5.89
CA ARG A 11 1.25 -17.15 6.88
C ARG A 11 2.32 -18.13 6.38
N LYS A 12 2.26 -18.50 5.10
CA LYS A 12 3.27 -19.37 4.49
C LYS A 12 4.64 -18.68 4.47
N LEU A 13 4.72 -17.43 4.07
CA LEU A 13 5.97 -16.68 4.05
C LEU A 13 6.58 -16.56 5.45
N ILE A 14 5.77 -16.31 6.48
CA ILE A 14 6.21 -16.25 7.87
C ILE A 14 6.70 -17.62 8.34
N ALA A 15 5.99 -18.70 8.03
CA ALA A 15 6.37 -20.06 8.41
C ALA A 15 7.67 -20.51 7.73
N ASP A 16 7.87 -20.16 6.47
CA ASP A 16 9.10 -20.46 5.75
C ASP A 16 10.31 -19.76 6.40
N GLU A 17 10.18 -18.51 6.83
CA GLU A 17 11.22 -17.78 7.56
C GLU A 17 11.48 -18.39 8.95
N GLN A 18 10.44 -18.76 9.69
CA GLN A 18 10.57 -19.42 10.98
C GLN A 18 11.27 -20.77 10.87
N ALA A 19 10.98 -21.56 9.83
CA ALA A 19 11.61 -22.84 9.57
C ALA A 19 13.12 -22.73 9.27
N THR A 20 13.59 -21.58 8.80
CA THR A 20 15.02 -21.30 8.59
C THR A 20 15.76 -20.89 9.89
N GLY A 21 15.07 -20.82 11.02
CA GLY A 21 15.66 -20.52 12.33
C GLY A 21 15.86 -19.03 12.61
N PHE A 22 15.29 -18.15 11.80
CA PHE A 22 15.43 -16.71 11.98
C PHE A 22 14.48 -16.12 13.03
N THR A 23 13.39 -16.80 13.34
CA THR A 23 12.45 -16.35 14.38
C THR A 23 11.84 -17.51 15.16
N GLU A 24 11.79 -17.41 16.48
CA GLU A 24 10.86 -18.17 17.30
C GLU A 24 9.52 -17.40 17.30
N GLY A 25 8.71 -17.62 16.28
CA GLY A 25 7.46 -16.91 16.12
C GLY A 25 6.32 -17.45 16.96
N GLY A 26 5.48 -16.56 17.44
CA GLY A 26 4.22 -16.92 18.06
C GLY A 26 3.24 -17.58 17.07
N ASN A 27 2.22 -18.21 17.59
CA ASN A 27 1.18 -18.86 16.80
C ASN A 27 0.27 -17.81 16.16
N LEU A 28 0.42 -17.56 14.85
CA LEU A 28 -0.40 -16.64 14.07
C LEU A 28 -1.69 -17.29 13.52
N GLU A 29 -2.01 -18.51 13.95
CA GLU A 29 -3.22 -19.23 13.55
C GLU A 29 -4.46 -18.83 14.37
N GLU A 30 -4.28 -18.10 15.48
CA GLU A 30 -5.36 -17.60 16.31
C GLU A 30 -6.21 -16.55 15.57
N PRO A 31 -7.53 -16.45 15.86
CA PRO A 31 -8.41 -15.45 15.22
C PRO A 31 -7.91 -14.00 15.36
N GLU A 32 -7.29 -13.68 16.47
CA GLU A 32 -6.66 -12.37 16.73
C GLU A 32 -5.49 -12.12 15.79
N GLY A 33 -4.69 -13.17 15.48
CA GLY A 33 -3.63 -13.10 14.48
C GLY A 33 -4.15 -12.82 13.08
N THR A 34 -5.37 -13.24 12.75
CA THR A 34 -6.00 -12.95 11.45
C THR A 34 -6.28 -11.46 11.28
N GLN A 35 -6.88 -10.80 12.26
CA GLN A 35 -7.14 -9.36 12.19
C GLN A 35 -5.84 -8.55 12.14
N GLU A 36 -4.84 -8.97 12.88
CA GLU A 36 -3.54 -8.35 12.86
C GLU A 36 -2.85 -8.46 11.51
N LEU A 37 -2.92 -9.63 10.87
CA LEU A 37 -2.40 -9.82 9.51
C LEU A 37 -3.15 -8.98 8.47
N ILE A 38 -4.46 -8.78 8.63
CA ILE A 38 -5.23 -7.86 7.79
C ILE A 38 -4.71 -6.43 7.95
N ASN A 39 -4.44 -5.99 9.18
CA ASN A 39 -3.87 -4.66 9.44
C ASN A 39 -2.48 -4.50 8.80
N TYR A 40 -1.64 -5.54 8.83
CA TYR A 40 -0.35 -5.52 8.13
C TYR A 40 -0.51 -5.52 6.61
N LEU A 41 -1.50 -6.22 6.07
CA LEU A 41 -1.82 -6.16 4.64
C LEU A 41 -2.26 -4.76 4.22
N ASP A 42 -3.12 -4.09 4.99
CA ASP A 42 -3.57 -2.73 4.70
C ASP A 42 -2.40 -1.72 4.78
N ARG A 43 -1.53 -1.87 5.77
CA ARG A 43 -0.29 -1.09 5.85
C ARG A 43 0.63 -1.34 4.65
N ALA A 44 0.72 -2.59 4.20
CA ALA A 44 1.49 -2.95 3.02
C ALA A 44 0.91 -2.36 1.73
N VAL A 45 -0.43 -2.27 1.63
CA VAL A 45 -1.12 -1.58 0.53
C VAL A 45 -0.76 -0.10 0.49
N ASP A 46 -0.75 0.59 1.63
CA ASP A 46 -0.35 1.99 1.72
C ASP A 46 1.09 2.20 1.23
N GLU A 47 2.01 1.43 1.77
CA GLU A 47 3.44 1.56 1.43
C GLU A 47 3.70 1.24 -0.04
N TYR A 48 3.15 0.13 -0.52
CA TYR A 48 3.26 -0.26 -1.93
C TYR A 48 2.71 0.84 -2.85
N SER A 49 1.51 1.34 -2.56
CA SER A 49 0.85 2.34 -3.40
C SER A 49 1.60 3.66 -3.44
N LYS A 50 2.11 4.15 -2.29
CA LYS A 50 2.93 5.37 -2.21
C LYS A 50 4.20 5.23 -3.05
N ARG A 51 4.86 4.08 -2.96
CA ARG A 51 6.06 3.81 -3.75
C ARG A 51 5.77 3.76 -5.24
N GLN A 52 4.73 3.05 -5.66
CA GLN A 52 4.35 2.97 -7.07
C GLN A 52 3.89 4.33 -7.62
N ALA A 53 3.19 5.12 -6.83
CA ALA A 53 2.83 6.49 -7.19
C ALA A 53 4.07 7.39 -7.36
N ALA A 54 5.09 7.23 -6.50
CA ALA A 54 6.35 7.95 -6.64
C ALA A 54 7.12 7.56 -7.91
N GLN A 55 7.00 6.31 -8.36
CA GLN A 55 7.55 5.81 -9.62
C GLN A 55 6.65 6.06 -10.84
N GLU A 56 5.52 6.75 -10.63
CA GLU A 56 4.54 7.09 -11.67
C GLU A 56 3.94 5.86 -12.38
N ASP A 57 3.67 4.79 -11.63
CA ASP A 57 3.02 3.60 -12.15
C ASP A 57 1.60 3.93 -12.66
N MET A 58 1.44 3.90 -13.98
CA MET A 58 0.19 4.27 -14.65
C MET A 58 -1.00 3.36 -14.29
N ARG A 59 -0.77 2.21 -13.68
CA ARG A 59 -1.83 1.31 -13.19
C ARG A 59 -2.59 1.90 -11.99
N LEU A 60 -2.00 2.87 -11.30
CA LEU A 60 -2.64 3.59 -10.19
C LEU A 60 -3.35 4.87 -10.65
N LEU A 61 -3.36 5.17 -11.95
CA LEU A 61 -3.89 6.42 -12.45
C LEU A 61 -5.41 6.43 -12.47
N LYS A 62 -5.99 7.44 -11.83
CA LYS A 62 -7.43 7.75 -11.84
C LYS A 62 -7.67 9.18 -12.34
N LYS A 63 -8.93 9.48 -12.59
CA LYS A 63 -9.40 10.82 -12.97
C LYS A 63 -10.35 11.36 -11.92
N MET A 64 -10.28 12.65 -11.65
CA MET A 64 -11.26 13.41 -10.88
C MET A 64 -11.62 14.68 -11.62
N ASN A 65 -12.82 15.21 -11.39
CA ASN A 65 -13.21 16.53 -11.86
C ASN A 65 -13.05 17.51 -10.71
N VAL A 66 -12.30 18.57 -10.95
CA VAL A 66 -12.03 19.63 -9.97
C VAL A 66 -12.82 20.86 -10.36
N SER A 67 -13.61 21.35 -9.42
CA SER A 67 -14.28 22.66 -9.48
C SER A 67 -13.49 23.71 -8.68
N SER A 68 -14.08 24.87 -8.44
CA SER A 68 -13.45 25.96 -7.65
C SER A 68 -12.98 25.51 -6.26
N ALA A 69 -13.66 24.55 -5.64
CA ALA A 69 -13.20 23.84 -4.45
C ALA A 69 -13.81 22.43 -4.45
N SER A 70 -12.99 21.40 -4.30
CA SER A 70 -13.41 20.01 -4.27
C SER A 70 -12.62 19.26 -3.20
N SER A 71 -13.27 18.35 -2.49
CA SER A 71 -12.57 17.47 -1.56
C SER A 71 -11.68 16.49 -2.32
N LEU A 72 -10.51 16.20 -1.79
CA LEU A 72 -9.64 15.15 -2.32
C LEU A 72 -10.33 13.78 -2.16
N PRO A 73 -10.21 12.89 -3.15
CA PRO A 73 -10.60 11.50 -2.98
C PRO A 73 -9.84 10.82 -1.82
N ASP A 74 -10.49 9.92 -1.10
CA ASP A 74 -9.88 9.20 0.05
C ASP A 74 -8.65 8.37 -0.36
N ASP A 75 -8.57 8.01 -1.63
CA ASP A 75 -7.46 7.25 -2.20
C ASP A 75 -6.40 8.13 -2.90
N TYR A 76 -6.48 9.44 -2.80
CA TYR A 76 -5.52 10.35 -3.42
C TYR A 76 -4.12 10.19 -2.83
N LEU A 77 -3.11 10.12 -3.70
CA LEU A 77 -1.69 10.10 -3.32
C LEU A 77 -0.91 11.29 -3.86
N LYS A 78 -0.96 11.51 -5.18
CA LYS A 78 -0.31 12.66 -5.83
C LYS A 78 -0.97 12.99 -7.16
N LEU A 79 -0.83 14.23 -7.61
CA LEU A 79 -1.22 14.64 -8.96
C LEU A 79 -0.33 14.01 -10.04
N CYS A 80 -0.92 13.77 -11.20
CA CYS A 80 -0.19 13.34 -12.39
C CYS A 80 0.03 14.53 -13.31
N GLY A 81 1.30 14.88 -13.54
CA GLY A 81 1.68 15.98 -14.41
C GLY A 81 1.49 17.37 -13.78
N THR A 82 1.68 18.40 -14.60
CA THR A 82 1.48 19.80 -14.20
C THR A 82 0.08 20.24 -14.60
N VAL A 83 -0.72 20.64 -13.64
CA VAL A 83 -2.10 21.10 -13.81
C VAL A 83 -2.33 22.38 -13.01
N PRO A 84 -3.19 23.31 -13.45
CA PRO A 84 -3.45 24.60 -12.78
C PRO A 84 -4.38 24.42 -11.58
N VAL A 85 -4.01 23.55 -10.65
CA VAL A 85 -4.73 23.29 -9.41
C VAL A 85 -3.79 23.37 -8.22
N GLU A 86 -4.31 23.78 -7.09
CA GLU A 86 -3.62 23.78 -5.80
C GLU A 86 -4.24 22.71 -4.90
N VAL A 87 -3.40 21.95 -4.21
CA VAL A 87 -3.82 20.95 -3.24
C VAL A 87 -3.36 21.42 -1.87
N SER A 88 -4.30 21.66 -0.97
CA SER A 88 -4.05 22.10 0.40
C SER A 88 -5.15 21.60 1.33
N ASP A 89 -4.77 21.17 2.53
CA ASP A 89 -5.67 20.81 3.63
C ASP A 89 -6.80 19.82 3.27
N GLY A 90 -6.51 18.85 2.40
CA GLY A 90 -7.50 17.85 1.97
C GLY A 90 -8.46 18.34 0.89
N GLU A 91 -8.23 19.52 0.36
CA GLU A 91 -8.99 20.10 -0.74
C GLU A 91 -8.11 20.29 -1.98
N VAL A 92 -8.75 20.30 -3.13
CA VAL A 92 -8.14 20.67 -4.41
C VAL A 92 -8.93 21.82 -5.01
N MET A 93 -8.24 22.88 -5.38
CA MET A 93 -8.83 24.10 -5.95
C MET A 93 -8.34 24.32 -7.37
N TYR A 94 -9.26 24.69 -8.24
CA TYR A 94 -8.97 25.07 -9.62
C TYR A 94 -9.17 26.58 -9.80
N TYR A 95 -8.19 27.24 -10.38
CA TYR A 95 -8.19 28.70 -10.58
C TYR A 95 -8.46 29.12 -12.03
N GLY A 96 -9.02 28.24 -12.85
CA GLY A 96 -9.38 28.55 -14.24
C GLY A 96 -10.79 29.14 -14.39
N ASP A 97 -11.09 29.52 -15.62
CA ASP A 97 -12.37 30.14 -15.99
C ASP A 97 -13.48 29.13 -16.32
N GLU A 98 -13.16 27.83 -16.31
CA GLU A 98 -14.11 26.76 -16.59
C GLU A 98 -14.75 26.22 -15.31
N ASP A 99 -16.00 25.74 -15.41
CA ASP A 99 -16.75 25.20 -14.25
C ASP A 99 -16.11 23.94 -13.66
N ASN A 100 -15.44 23.14 -14.50
CA ASN A 100 -14.79 21.89 -14.09
C ASN A 100 -13.54 21.61 -14.91
N MET A 101 -12.52 21.10 -14.25
CA MET A 101 -11.30 20.62 -14.90
C MET A 101 -11.08 19.12 -14.61
N PRO A 102 -10.94 18.25 -15.64
CA PRO A 102 -10.55 16.88 -15.43
C PRO A 102 -9.06 16.81 -15.09
N VAL A 103 -8.74 16.24 -13.93
CA VAL A 103 -7.38 16.09 -13.42
C VAL A 103 -7.08 14.60 -13.23
N ARG A 104 -5.85 14.20 -13.54
CA ARG A 104 -5.36 12.85 -13.27
C ARG A 104 -4.57 12.84 -11.97
N TYR A 105 -4.73 11.78 -11.21
CA TYR A 105 -4.01 11.57 -9.97
C TYR A 105 -3.63 10.09 -9.80
N PHE A 106 -2.57 9.84 -9.07
CA PHE A 106 -2.22 8.49 -8.63
C PHE A 106 -2.99 8.18 -7.36
N ALA A 107 -3.69 7.05 -7.39
CA ALA A 107 -4.55 6.60 -6.32
C ALA A 107 -3.94 5.43 -5.55
N ARG A 108 -4.21 5.37 -4.26
CA ARG A 108 -3.94 4.18 -3.46
C ARG A 108 -4.80 3.01 -3.94
N LEU A 109 -4.25 1.81 -3.93
CA LEU A 109 -5.03 0.59 -4.08
C LEU A 109 -6.06 0.47 -2.93
N PRO A 110 -7.22 -0.15 -3.15
CA PRO A 110 -8.17 -0.36 -2.07
C PRO A 110 -7.59 -1.27 -0.99
N TYR A 111 -7.99 -1.07 0.26
CA TYR A 111 -7.55 -1.89 1.38
C TYR A 111 -8.10 -3.31 1.30
N VAL A 112 -7.32 -4.27 1.82
CA VAL A 112 -7.74 -5.68 1.93
C VAL A 112 -8.93 -5.83 2.87
N SER A 113 -8.95 -5.06 3.97
CA SER A 113 -10.05 -5.01 4.95
C SER A 113 -11.39 -4.55 4.35
N SER A 114 -11.38 -3.85 3.24
CA SER A 114 -12.59 -3.39 2.55
C SER A 114 -13.33 -4.50 1.80
N TYR A 115 -12.77 -5.70 1.74
CA TYR A 115 -13.31 -6.85 1.02
C TYR A 115 -13.64 -7.99 1.97
N GLY A 116 -14.69 -8.75 1.65
CA GLY A 116 -15.02 -9.97 2.40
C GLY A 116 -13.98 -11.08 2.16
N ALA A 117 -13.91 -12.02 3.08
CA ALA A 117 -12.92 -13.09 3.12
C ALA A 117 -12.77 -13.89 1.81
N THR A 118 -13.86 -14.08 1.08
CA THR A 118 -13.91 -14.83 -0.18
C THR A 118 -14.02 -13.92 -1.41
N SER A 119 -14.13 -12.60 -1.22
CA SER A 119 -14.19 -11.64 -2.32
C SER A 119 -12.86 -11.50 -3.01
N ARG A 120 -12.87 -11.47 -4.34
CA ARG A 120 -11.65 -11.25 -5.12
C ARG A 120 -11.21 -9.79 -5.02
N LEU A 121 -9.96 -9.59 -4.70
CA LEU A 121 -9.33 -8.27 -4.66
C LEU A 121 -8.96 -7.80 -6.07
N PRO A 122 -9.04 -6.48 -6.35
CA PRO A 122 -8.77 -5.92 -7.67
C PRO A 122 -7.28 -5.68 -7.91
N TYR A 123 -6.42 -6.57 -7.41
CA TYR A 123 -4.98 -6.46 -7.58
C TYR A 123 -4.48 -7.33 -8.73
N GLN A 124 -3.41 -6.89 -9.36
CA GLN A 124 -2.65 -7.72 -10.29
C GLN A 124 -1.73 -8.68 -9.51
N ARG A 125 -1.29 -9.75 -10.17
CA ARG A 125 -0.52 -10.81 -9.52
C ARG A 125 0.78 -10.32 -8.87
N ASP A 126 1.50 -9.43 -9.53
CA ASP A 126 2.73 -8.82 -9.00
C ASP A 126 2.46 -7.93 -7.78
N GLN A 127 1.33 -7.20 -7.79
CA GLN A 127 0.88 -6.41 -6.65
C GLN A 127 0.53 -7.30 -5.45
N GLU A 128 -0.23 -8.37 -5.68
CA GLU A 128 -0.58 -9.34 -4.65
C GLU A 128 0.66 -9.93 -3.95
N ILE A 129 1.66 -10.32 -4.75
CA ILE A 129 2.91 -10.90 -4.22
C ILE A 129 3.68 -9.86 -3.40
N ALA A 130 3.86 -8.64 -3.92
CA ALA A 130 4.59 -7.58 -3.24
C ALA A 130 3.92 -7.16 -1.92
N ILE A 131 2.59 -7.01 -1.92
CA ILE A 131 1.82 -6.65 -0.72
C ILE A 131 1.92 -7.77 0.33
N CYS A 132 1.79 -9.04 -0.06
CA CYS A 132 1.93 -10.16 0.88
C CYS A 132 3.35 -10.24 1.46
N ALA A 133 4.40 -10.01 0.66
CA ALA A 133 5.77 -9.99 1.14
C ALA A 133 6.02 -8.87 2.15
N LEU A 134 5.53 -7.66 1.88
CA LEU A 134 5.62 -6.54 2.83
C LEU A 134 4.86 -6.83 4.13
N ALA A 135 3.66 -7.39 4.04
CA ALA A 135 2.88 -7.74 5.22
C ALA A 135 3.58 -8.81 6.08
N ALA A 136 4.20 -9.81 5.45
CA ALA A 136 5.00 -10.80 6.15
C ALA A 136 6.21 -10.18 6.87
N ILE A 137 6.90 -9.24 6.23
CA ILE A 137 8.00 -8.47 6.84
C ILE A 137 7.52 -7.70 8.07
N TYR A 138 6.37 -7.04 8.00
CA TYR A 138 5.81 -6.30 9.15
C TYR A 138 5.44 -7.26 10.30
N ALA A 139 4.86 -8.42 10.00
CA ALA A 139 4.51 -9.41 11.00
C ALA A 139 5.77 -9.98 11.67
N LEU A 140 6.82 -10.28 10.92
CA LEU A 140 8.11 -10.77 11.44
C LEU A 140 8.82 -9.71 12.29
N ASN A 141 8.76 -8.45 11.90
CA ASN A 141 9.38 -7.35 12.66
C ASN A 141 8.77 -7.17 14.07
N LYS A 142 7.51 -7.53 14.26
CA LYS A 142 6.87 -7.56 15.59
C LYS A 142 7.59 -8.51 16.56
N HIS A 143 8.22 -9.56 16.06
CA HIS A 143 8.95 -10.55 16.83
C HIS A 143 10.46 -10.23 16.94
N GLU A 144 10.83 -8.96 16.85
CA GLU A 144 12.23 -8.49 16.93
C GLU A 144 13.14 -8.99 15.80
N TYR A 145 12.55 -9.50 14.72
CA TYR A 145 13.30 -9.87 13.52
C TYR A 145 13.88 -8.64 12.83
N ASN A 146 15.18 -8.66 12.54
CA ASN A 146 15.83 -7.57 11.83
C ASN A 146 15.60 -7.69 10.31
N VAL A 147 14.57 -7.04 9.81
CA VAL A 147 14.20 -7.03 8.38
C VAL A 147 14.90 -5.94 7.57
N SER A 148 15.90 -5.25 8.12
CA SER A 148 16.57 -4.13 7.45
C SER A 148 17.19 -4.53 6.12
N GLN A 149 17.78 -5.72 6.03
CA GLN A 149 18.34 -6.23 4.77
C GLN A 149 17.28 -6.58 3.76
N ASP A 150 16.18 -7.19 4.19
CA ASP A 150 15.06 -7.56 3.32
C ASP A 150 14.35 -6.32 2.79
N LEU A 151 14.21 -5.29 3.62
CA LEU A 151 13.71 -3.98 3.20
C LEU A 151 14.62 -3.32 2.16
N MET A 152 15.95 -3.44 2.30
CA MET A 152 16.90 -2.97 1.30
C MET A 152 16.78 -3.72 -0.02
N LEU A 153 16.61 -5.04 0.01
CA LEU A 153 16.40 -5.87 -1.19
C LEU A 153 15.11 -5.50 -1.91
N LEU A 154 14.05 -5.15 -1.16
CA LEU A 154 12.81 -4.62 -1.70
C LEU A 154 12.92 -3.16 -2.14
N GLY A 155 14.08 -2.50 -1.93
CA GLY A 155 14.36 -1.14 -2.30
C GLY A 155 13.75 -0.08 -1.37
N TYR A 156 13.36 -0.42 -0.15
CA TYR A 156 12.81 0.52 0.83
C TYR A 156 13.87 1.17 1.74
N GLY A 157 15.13 0.76 1.67
CA GLY A 157 16.18 1.17 2.58
C GLY A 157 17.14 2.26 2.10
N ALA A 158 17.04 2.74 0.86
CA ALA A 158 18.10 3.55 0.25
C ALA A 158 17.92 5.08 0.36
N ALA A 159 16.91 5.60 1.04
CA ALA A 159 16.57 7.02 0.98
C ALA A 159 17.15 7.92 2.09
N ASN A 160 17.85 7.40 3.09
CA ASN A 160 18.32 8.20 4.24
C ASN A 160 19.83 8.27 4.42
N GLY A 161 20.58 8.29 3.36
CA GLY A 161 22.03 8.50 3.43
C GLY A 161 22.47 9.64 2.54
N ASN A 162 22.19 10.89 2.92
CA ASN A 162 23.04 12.05 2.67
C ASN A 162 22.29 13.33 3.00
N ALA A 163 22.36 13.70 4.27
CA ALA A 163 22.29 15.09 4.69
C ALA A 163 23.52 15.33 5.57
N GLN A 164 24.59 15.73 4.93
CA GLN A 164 25.65 16.55 5.53
C GLN A 164 25.74 17.83 4.75
#